data_ceaf717d02f42770042cc00fff87badb
#
_entry.id   ceaf717d02f42770042cc00fff87badb
#
_cell.length_a   1.000
_cell.length_b   1.000
_cell.length_c   1.000
_cell.angle_alpha   90.00
_cell.angle_beta   90.00
_cell.angle_gamma   90.00
#
_symmetry.space_group_name_H-M   'P 1'
#
loop_
_entity.id
_entity.type
_entity.pdbx_description
1 polymer ?
#
loop_
_entity_poly.entity_id
_entity_poly.type
_entity_poly.pdbx_seq_one_letter_code
_entity_poly.pdbx_strand_id
1 'polypeptide(L)'
;MKDIIVKANDVEYAYKKNSDETPKVLVLKELNTEICEGEFVAVIGRNGSGKSTFARLLNAILIPTRGVLYIGGKETYTEANLWEIRRTVGMVFQNPDNQIIATSVEEDVAFGPENIGIPSDEIVKRVEEALRSVGLEEYKKALPHHLSGGQKQRVAIAGILAMKPKCIVLDEATSMLDPSGRKEVLKVLRDLNEKENITIIHITHYMEEAILAKRILVMDEGKIVMDGNPRQIFSKVEEIKALGLDVPQVAELFHELKKDGYNVPDNILTVEEAVQ
;
A
#
# COMPACT_ATOMS: atom_id res chain seq x y z
N MET A 1 12.25 -7.90 -19.63
CA MET A 1 12.49 -7.20 -18.35
C MET A 1 11.13 -6.69 -17.89
N LYS A 2 10.81 -6.75 -16.60
CA LYS A 2 9.58 -6.11 -16.10
C LYS A 2 9.78 -4.59 -16.14
N ASP A 3 8.74 -3.86 -16.54
CA ASP A 3 8.80 -2.39 -16.55
C ASP A 3 8.83 -1.85 -15.12
N ILE A 4 9.62 -0.80 -14.89
CA ILE A 4 9.73 -0.14 -13.59
C ILE A 4 8.58 0.85 -13.46
N ILE A 5 7.72 0.69 -12.45
CA ILE A 5 6.61 1.61 -12.18
C ILE A 5 7.00 2.72 -11.20
N VAL A 6 7.86 2.42 -10.23
CA VAL A 6 8.41 3.40 -9.29
C VAL A 6 9.93 3.36 -9.35
N LYS A 7 10.56 4.52 -9.49
CA LYS A 7 12.01 4.67 -9.39
C LYS A 7 12.33 5.92 -8.57
N ALA A 8 12.91 5.71 -7.41
CA ALA A 8 13.37 6.77 -6.51
C ALA A 8 14.89 6.82 -6.51
N ASN A 9 15.46 7.99 -6.77
CA ASN A 9 16.89 8.26 -6.76
C ASN A 9 17.17 9.39 -5.76
N ASP A 10 17.81 9.08 -4.64
CA ASP A 10 18.20 9.98 -3.56
C ASP A 10 17.08 10.91 -3.10
N VAL A 11 15.86 10.35 -3.00
CA VAL A 11 14.66 11.11 -2.68
C VAL A 11 14.66 11.55 -1.23
N GLU A 12 14.54 12.88 -1.02
CA GLU A 12 14.35 13.50 0.29
C GLU A 12 13.02 14.25 0.35
N TYR A 13 12.41 14.26 1.53
CA TYR A 13 11.24 15.09 1.78
C TYR A 13 11.29 15.73 3.16
N ALA A 14 11.05 17.04 3.21
CA ALA A 14 10.95 17.81 4.42
C ALA A 14 9.64 18.61 4.48
N TYR A 15 8.89 18.47 5.59
CA TYR A 15 7.73 19.32 5.85
C TYR A 15 8.18 20.74 6.22
N LYS A 16 7.51 21.76 5.67
CA LYS A 16 7.65 23.14 6.12
C LYS A 16 6.91 23.30 7.46
N LYS A 17 7.54 23.91 8.47
CA LYS A 17 6.82 24.42 9.63
C LYS A 17 6.22 25.79 9.30
N ASN A 18 5.12 26.14 9.98
CA ASN A 18 4.24 27.29 9.71
C ASN A 18 4.89 28.70 9.82
N SER A 19 6.20 28.82 9.96
CA SER A 19 6.93 30.08 9.92
C SER A 19 8.23 29.93 9.14
N ASP A 20 8.59 30.91 8.33
CA ASP A 20 9.78 30.89 7.46
C ASP A 20 11.12 30.76 8.22
N GLU A 21 11.12 30.92 9.55
CA GLU A 21 12.31 30.88 10.41
C GLU A 21 12.55 29.51 11.09
N THR A 22 11.64 28.54 10.97
CA THR A 22 11.81 27.24 11.65
C THR A 22 12.46 26.19 10.76
N PRO A 23 13.36 25.34 11.31
CA PRO A 23 14.02 24.31 10.53
C PRO A 23 13.00 23.34 9.92
N LYS A 24 13.18 23.00 8.64
CA LYS A 24 12.42 21.97 7.95
C LYS A 24 12.62 20.63 8.66
N VAL A 25 11.53 19.89 8.92
CA VAL A 25 11.63 18.54 9.47
C VAL A 25 11.86 17.57 8.31
N LEU A 26 13.10 17.10 8.16
CA LEU A 26 13.46 16.10 7.16
C LEU A 26 12.89 14.74 7.58
N VAL A 27 11.95 14.21 6.80
CA VAL A 27 11.23 12.97 7.09
C VAL A 27 11.73 11.81 6.23
N LEU A 28 12.05 12.05 4.96
CA LEU A 28 12.68 11.06 4.09
C LEU A 28 14.09 11.52 3.74
N LYS A 29 15.04 10.57 3.78
CA LYS A 29 16.47 10.83 3.69
C LYS A 29 17.11 9.90 2.67
N GLU A 30 17.51 10.42 1.52
CA GLU A 30 18.25 9.67 0.50
C GLU A 30 17.60 8.32 0.14
N LEU A 31 16.26 8.31 -0.03
CA LEU A 31 15.51 7.10 -0.31
C LEU A 31 15.78 6.66 -1.75
N ASN A 32 16.27 5.42 -1.89
CA ASN A 32 16.56 4.78 -3.16
C ASN A 32 15.78 3.48 -3.24
N THR A 33 14.96 3.30 -4.29
CA THR A 33 14.26 2.04 -4.56
C THR A 33 13.73 1.99 -5.99
N GLU A 34 13.56 0.79 -6.52
CA GLU A 34 12.86 0.52 -7.77
C GLU A 34 11.78 -0.54 -7.50
N ILE A 35 10.56 -0.31 -7.98
CA ILE A 35 9.44 -1.26 -7.91
C ILE A 35 8.99 -1.53 -9.34
N CYS A 36 8.86 -2.82 -9.70
CA CYS A 36 8.42 -3.24 -11.02
C CYS A 36 6.90 -3.37 -11.12
N GLU A 37 6.37 -3.25 -12.34
CA GLU A 37 4.95 -3.52 -12.60
C GLU A 37 4.58 -4.96 -12.19
N GLY A 38 3.43 -5.13 -11.53
CA GLY A 38 2.92 -6.41 -11.05
C GLY A 38 3.64 -6.95 -9.80
N GLU A 39 4.48 -6.15 -9.11
CA GLU A 39 4.97 -6.54 -7.80
C GLU A 39 3.90 -6.34 -6.72
N PHE A 40 3.92 -7.20 -5.71
CA PHE A 40 3.25 -6.95 -4.43
C PHE A 40 4.33 -6.66 -3.39
N VAL A 41 4.44 -5.39 -2.99
CA VAL A 41 5.44 -4.89 -2.04
C VAL A 41 4.76 -4.49 -0.74
N ALA A 42 5.22 -5.02 0.39
CA ALA A 42 4.85 -4.50 1.70
C ALA A 42 5.88 -3.47 2.17
N VAL A 43 5.41 -2.40 2.80
CA VAL A 43 6.26 -1.40 3.45
C VAL A 43 5.95 -1.41 4.94
N ILE A 44 6.93 -1.81 5.74
CA ILE A 44 6.81 -1.87 7.20
C ILE A 44 7.79 -0.90 7.87
N GLY A 45 7.53 -0.54 9.11
CA GLY A 45 8.37 0.39 9.86
C GLY A 45 7.61 0.98 11.04
N ARG A 46 8.33 1.54 12.01
CA ARG A 46 7.73 2.20 13.18
C ARG A 46 6.89 3.42 12.80
N ASN A 47 6.02 3.86 13.72
CA ASN A 47 5.33 5.13 13.57
C ASN A 47 6.36 6.27 13.47
N GLY A 48 6.18 7.16 12.47
CA GLY A 48 7.12 8.23 12.19
C GLY A 48 8.32 7.85 11.32
N SER A 49 8.47 6.59 10.86
CA SER A 49 9.58 6.19 9.98
C SER A 49 9.51 6.75 8.55
N GLY A 50 8.39 7.41 8.18
CA GLY A 50 8.23 8.05 6.86
C GLY A 50 7.33 7.32 5.88
N LYS A 51 6.72 6.16 6.23
CA LYS A 51 5.88 5.33 5.34
C LYS A 51 4.77 6.11 4.64
N SER A 52 3.92 6.81 5.40
CA SER A 52 2.81 7.59 4.82
C SER A 52 3.30 8.78 3.99
N THR A 53 4.46 9.34 4.31
CA THR A 53 5.10 10.38 3.49
C THR A 53 5.56 9.76 2.16
N PHE A 54 6.17 8.60 2.19
CA PHE A 54 6.54 7.85 0.98
C PHE A 54 5.30 7.52 0.13
N ALA A 55 4.22 6.99 0.74
CA ALA A 55 2.97 6.74 0.02
C ALA A 55 2.44 7.97 -0.72
N ARG A 56 2.43 9.13 -0.07
CA ARG A 56 1.95 10.39 -0.67
C ARG A 56 2.85 10.91 -1.77
N LEU A 57 4.14 10.61 -1.75
CA LEU A 57 5.04 10.91 -2.86
C LEU A 57 4.73 10.03 -4.08
N LEU A 58 4.38 8.75 -3.89
CA LEU A 58 4.07 7.82 -4.98
C LEU A 58 2.85 8.23 -5.80
N ASN A 59 1.87 8.90 -5.19
CA ASN A 59 0.69 9.44 -5.88
C ASN A 59 0.85 10.93 -6.24
N ALA A 60 2.04 11.52 -6.06
CA ALA A 60 2.30 12.95 -6.26
C ALA A 60 1.33 13.88 -5.51
N ILE A 61 0.85 13.48 -4.31
CA ILE A 61 0.22 14.37 -3.33
C ILE A 61 1.28 15.26 -2.71
N LEU A 62 2.46 14.68 -2.47
CA LEU A 62 3.68 15.39 -2.09
C LEU A 62 4.69 15.30 -3.22
N ILE A 63 5.54 16.33 -3.35
CA ILE A 63 6.63 16.36 -4.32
C ILE A 63 7.95 16.33 -3.54
N PRO A 64 8.94 15.52 -3.94
CA PRO A 64 10.25 15.48 -3.27
C PRO A 64 10.85 16.88 -3.09
N THR A 65 11.53 17.12 -1.97
CA THR A 65 12.27 18.37 -1.75
C THR A 65 13.68 18.30 -2.36
N ARG A 66 14.20 17.09 -2.57
CA ARG A 66 15.47 16.79 -3.24
C ARG A 66 15.44 15.37 -3.83
N GLY A 67 16.36 15.07 -4.73
CA GLY A 67 16.38 13.80 -5.46
C GLY A 67 15.31 13.75 -6.55
N VAL A 68 15.11 12.63 -7.21
CA VAL A 68 14.18 12.48 -8.33
C VAL A 68 13.33 11.24 -8.13
N LEU A 69 12.00 11.40 -8.29
CA LEU A 69 11.03 10.31 -8.25
C LEU A 69 10.33 10.20 -9.61
N TYR A 70 10.42 9.00 -10.22
CA TYR A 70 9.71 8.65 -11.43
C TYR A 70 8.58 7.67 -11.12
N ILE A 71 7.40 7.93 -11.71
CA ILE A 71 6.21 7.08 -11.63
C ILE A 71 5.76 6.77 -13.05
N GLY A 72 5.74 5.48 -13.42
CA GLY A 72 5.43 5.07 -14.80
C GLY A 72 6.35 5.76 -15.83
N GLY A 73 7.62 5.98 -15.48
CA GLY A 73 8.60 6.68 -16.30
C GLY A 73 8.47 8.20 -16.33
N LYS A 74 7.52 8.78 -15.57
CA LYS A 74 7.26 10.23 -15.54
C LYS A 74 7.79 10.85 -14.25
N GLU A 75 8.50 11.95 -14.39
CA GLU A 75 9.06 12.70 -13.27
C GLU A 75 7.99 13.50 -12.52
N THR A 76 7.99 13.39 -11.18
CA THR A 76 6.96 14.01 -10.32
C THR A 76 7.10 15.52 -10.17
N TYR A 77 8.24 16.11 -10.49
CA TYR A 77 8.45 17.58 -10.47
C TYR A 77 7.69 18.31 -11.58
N THR A 78 7.43 17.63 -12.70
CA THR A 78 6.81 18.24 -13.87
C THR A 78 5.31 18.30 -13.67
N GLU A 79 4.73 19.48 -13.48
CA GLU A 79 3.31 19.70 -13.23
C GLU A 79 2.41 19.04 -14.28
N ALA A 80 2.80 19.09 -15.54
CA ALA A 80 2.09 18.44 -16.63
C ALA A 80 1.97 16.91 -16.49
N ASN A 81 2.85 16.28 -15.73
CA ASN A 81 2.83 14.83 -15.49
C ASN A 81 1.88 14.42 -14.36
N LEU A 82 1.49 15.33 -13.45
CA LEU A 82 0.80 15.01 -12.20
C LEU A 82 -0.53 14.28 -12.43
N TRP A 83 -1.29 14.68 -13.44
CA TRP A 83 -2.55 14.03 -13.79
C TRP A 83 -2.34 12.58 -14.20
N GLU A 84 -1.36 12.32 -15.03
CA GLU A 84 -1.08 10.97 -15.52
C GLU A 84 -0.49 10.10 -14.41
N ILE A 85 0.35 10.66 -13.54
CA ILE A 85 0.87 9.98 -12.35
C ILE A 85 -0.28 9.56 -11.44
N ARG A 86 -1.24 10.46 -11.15
CA ARG A 86 -2.41 10.16 -10.30
C ARG A 86 -3.38 9.15 -10.92
N ARG A 87 -3.42 9.06 -12.25
CA ARG A 87 -4.15 7.99 -12.95
C ARG A 87 -3.41 6.65 -12.90
N THR A 88 -2.08 6.70 -12.92
CA THR A 88 -1.22 5.51 -12.88
C THR A 88 -1.19 4.87 -11.51
N VAL A 89 -1.14 5.69 -10.45
CA VAL A 89 -1.05 5.24 -9.05
C VAL A 89 -2.26 5.72 -8.27
N GLY A 90 -3.18 4.83 -7.96
CA GLY A 90 -4.28 5.10 -7.03
C GLY A 90 -3.82 5.00 -5.57
N MET A 91 -4.44 5.77 -4.68
CA MET A 91 -4.12 5.75 -3.26
C MET A 91 -5.36 5.50 -2.42
N VAL A 92 -5.27 4.54 -1.49
CA VAL A 92 -6.29 4.20 -0.50
C VAL A 92 -5.79 4.59 0.87
N PHE A 93 -6.56 5.40 1.60
CA PHE A 93 -6.19 5.92 2.91
C PHE A 93 -6.66 5.02 4.05
N GLN A 94 -6.12 5.25 5.23
CA GLN A 94 -6.39 4.51 6.45
C GLN A 94 -7.88 4.50 6.83
N ASN A 95 -8.54 5.67 6.76
CA ASN A 95 -9.96 5.81 7.12
C ASN A 95 -10.82 5.96 5.85
N PRO A 96 -11.65 4.96 5.51
CA PRO A 96 -12.52 5.02 4.34
C PRO A 96 -13.61 6.11 4.45
N ASP A 97 -14.05 6.49 5.66
CA ASP A 97 -15.06 7.55 5.84
C ASP A 97 -14.55 8.92 5.38
N ASN A 98 -13.24 9.13 5.36
CA ASN A 98 -12.64 10.37 4.83
C ASN A 98 -12.47 10.34 3.30
N GLN A 99 -12.68 9.20 2.66
CA GLN A 99 -12.48 9.00 1.23
C GLN A 99 -13.81 8.91 0.48
N ILE A 100 -14.82 8.30 1.07
CA ILE A 100 -16.16 8.17 0.50
C ILE A 100 -16.91 9.49 0.65
N ILE A 101 -17.36 10.06 -0.48
CA ILE A 101 -17.97 11.41 -0.53
C ILE A 101 -19.38 11.42 -1.12
N ALA A 102 -19.75 10.38 -1.89
CA ALA A 102 -21.04 10.32 -2.55
C ALA A 102 -22.15 9.75 -1.67
N THR A 103 -23.40 9.91 -2.11
CA THR A 103 -24.59 9.44 -1.40
C THR A 103 -24.89 7.97 -1.64
N SER A 104 -24.41 7.39 -2.73
CA SER A 104 -24.50 5.97 -3.05
C SER A 104 -23.15 5.39 -3.45
N VAL A 105 -23.03 4.06 -3.34
CA VAL A 105 -21.80 3.33 -3.70
C VAL A 105 -21.46 3.52 -5.18
N GLU A 106 -22.45 3.42 -6.07
CA GLU A 106 -22.19 3.58 -7.52
C GLU A 106 -21.71 4.98 -7.89
N GLU A 107 -22.26 6.02 -7.23
CA GLU A 107 -21.83 7.40 -7.43
C GLU A 107 -20.40 7.62 -6.94
N ASP A 108 -20.06 7.03 -5.78
CA ASP A 108 -18.71 7.16 -5.24
C ASP A 108 -17.66 6.48 -6.12
N VAL A 109 -17.97 5.29 -6.64
CA VAL A 109 -17.08 4.57 -7.57
C VAL A 109 -16.99 5.27 -8.93
N ALA A 110 -18.06 5.94 -9.38
CA ALA A 110 -18.08 6.72 -10.63
C ALA A 110 -17.27 8.03 -10.54
N PHE A 111 -17.11 8.59 -9.36
CA PHE A 111 -16.53 9.92 -9.13
C PHE A 111 -15.13 10.08 -9.76
N GLY A 112 -14.25 9.07 -9.60
CA GLY A 112 -12.92 9.08 -10.19
C GLY A 112 -12.94 9.13 -11.73
N PRO A 113 -13.61 8.18 -12.39
CA PRO A 113 -13.81 8.19 -13.85
C PRO A 113 -14.42 9.45 -14.40
N GLU A 114 -15.43 10.04 -13.73
CA GLU A 114 -16.06 11.31 -14.12
C GLU A 114 -15.06 12.45 -14.15
N ASN A 115 -14.25 12.59 -13.10
CA ASN A 115 -13.24 13.65 -12.97
C ASN A 115 -12.13 13.56 -14.04
N ILE A 116 -11.85 12.36 -14.55
CA ILE A 116 -10.87 12.18 -15.63
C ILE A 116 -11.51 12.19 -17.02
N GLY A 117 -12.81 12.55 -17.13
CA GLY A 117 -13.50 12.79 -18.38
C GLY A 117 -13.84 11.52 -19.17
N ILE A 118 -14.07 10.39 -18.50
CA ILE A 118 -14.52 9.15 -19.16
C ILE A 118 -15.99 9.32 -19.63
N PRO A 119 -16.36 8.85 -20.83
CA PRO A 119 -17.75 8.87 -21.29
C PRO A 119 -18.69 8.08 -20.38
N SER A 120 -19.94 8.54 -20.21
CA SER A 120 -20.90 7.99 -19.25
C SER A 120 -21.21 6.50 -19.47
N ASP A 121 -21.29 6.03 -20.71
CA ASP A 121 -21.51 4.62 -21.05
C ASP A 121 -20.34 3.72 -20.66
N GLU A 122 -19.13 4.24 -20.73
CA GLU A 122 -17.92 3.55 -20.26
C GLU A 122 -17.82 3.59 -18.73
N ILE A 123 -18.23 4.69 -18.06
CA ILE A 123 -18.26 4.79 -16.60
C ILE A 123 -19.12 3.69 -15.99
N VAL A 124 -20.34 3.48 -16.51
CA VAL A 124 -21.26 2.44 -16.02
C VAL A 124 -20.57 1.07 -16.04
N LYS A 125 -19.91 0.72 -17.16
CA LYS A 125 -19.19 -0.54 -17.29
C LYS A 125 -18.04 -0.67 -16.27
N ARG A 126 -17.23 0.39 -16.11
CA ARG A 126 -16.12 0.42 -15.17
C ARG A 126 -16.56 0.29 -13.71
N VAL A 127 -17.66 0.93 -13.34
CA VAL A 127 -18.27 0.82 -12.02
C VAL A 127 -18.70 -0.63 -11.75
N GLU A 128 -19.35 -1.27 -12.70
CA GLU A 128 -19.78 -2.66 -12.56
C GLU A 128 -18.60 -3.64 -12.48
N GLU A 129 -17.59 -3.46 -13.32
CA GLU A 129 -16.36 -4.25 -13.28
C GLU A 129 -15.64 -4.06 -11.94
N ALA A 130 -15.46 -2.80 -11.48
CA ALA A 130 -14.79 -2.50 -10.22
C ALA A 130 -15.53 -3.09 -9.00
N LEU A 131 -16.85 -2.92 -8.93
CA LEU A 131 -17.66 -3.49 -7.85
C LEU A 131 -17.60 -5.02 -7.83
N ARG A 132 -17.56 -5.65 -9.01
CA ARG A 132 -17.39 -7.12 -9.14
C ARG A 132 -16.02 -7.56 -8.62
N SER A 133 -14.94 -6.85 -8.99
CA SER A 133 -13.57 -7.19 -8.54
C SER A 133 -13.43 -7.15 -7.02
N VAL A 134 -14.23 -6.34 -6.33
CA VAL A 134 -14.22 -6.24 -4.86
C VAL A 134 -15.37 -7.00 -4.17
N GLY A 135 -16.24 -7.68 -4.94
CA GLY A 135 -17.39 -8.46 -4.42
C GLY A 135 -18.46 -7.59 -3.75
N LEU A 136 -18.82 -6.48 -4.38
CA LEU A 136 -19.83 -5.53 -3.88
C LEU A 136 -20.93 -5.21 -4.90
N GLU A 137 -21.20 -6.07 -5.89
CA GLU A 137 -22.22 -5.82 -6.94
C GLU A 137 -23.61 -5.56 -6.34
N GLU A 138 -23.99 -6.32 -5.31
CA GLU A 138 -25.29 -6.21 -4.65
C GLU A 138 -25.45 -4.90 -3.87
N TYR A 139 -24.33 -4.25 -3.52
CA TYR A 139 -24.30 -2.99 -2.78
C TYR A 139 -24.27 -1.75 -3.65
N LYS A 140 -24.37 -1.88 -4.99
CA LYS A 140 -24.26 -0.78 -5.97
C LYS A 140 -25.11 0.44 -5.59
N LYS A 141 -26.36 0.22 -5.14
CA LYS A 141 -27.30 1.29 -4.75
C LYS A 141 -27.36 1.55 -3.24
N ALA A 142 -26.49 0.90 -2.47
CA ALA A 142 -26.50 1.08 -1.02
C ALA A 142 -25.96 2.47 -0.64
N LEU A 143 -26.44 2.95 0.52
CA LEU A 143 -25.91 4.17 1.14
C LEU A 143 -24.62 3.81 1.88
N PRO A 144 -23.51 4.52 1.69
CA PRO A 144 -22.22 4.16 2.30
C PRO A 144 -22.26 4.02 3.83
N HIS A 145 -23.10 4.80 4.52
CA HIS A 145 -23.21 4.72 5.97
C HIS A 145 -23.88 3.43 6.50
N HIS A 146 -24.50 2.62 5.65
CA HIS A 146 -25.05 1.30 5.99
C HIS A 146 -24.01 0.18 5.84
N LEU A 147 -22.83 0.48 5.31
CA LEU A 147 -21.79 -0.50 5.06
C LEU A 147 -20.90 -0.71 6.30
N SER A 148 -20.39 -1.95 6.47
CA SER A 148 -19.33 -2.22 7.44
C SER A 148 -18.03 -1.53 7.04
N GLY A 149 -17.08 -1.39 7.98
CA GLY A 149 -15.77 -0.79 7.70
C GLY A 149 -15.03 -1.50 6.55
N GLY A 150 -15.06 -2.84 6.53
CA GLY A 150 -14.46 -3.63 5.45
C GLY A 150 -15.15 -3.43 4.10
N GLN A 151 -16.48 -3.29 4.08
CA GLN A 151 -17.22 -2.95 2.86
C GLN A 151 -16.88 -1.54 2.36
N LYS A 152 -16.83 -0.54 3.25
CA LYS A 152 -16.41 0.82 2.90
C LYS A 152 -15.01 0.85 2.31
N GLN A 153 -14.08 0.11 2.89
CA GLN A 153 -12.72 0.02 2.36
C GLN A 153 -12.68 -0.60 0.97
N ARG A 154 -13.51 -1.63 0.72
CA ARG A 154 -13.65 -2.22 -0.62
C ARG A 154 -14.31 -1.25 -1.61
N VAL A 155 -15.24 -0.39 -1.18
CA VAL A 155 -15.78 0.70 -2.01
C VAL A 155 -14.67 1.67 -2.40
N ALA A 156 -13.84 2.10 -1.45
CA ALA A 156 -12.70 2.98 -1.72
C ALA A 156 -11.72 2.35 -2.73
N ILE A 157 -11.45 1.05 -2.62
CA ILE A 157 -10.64 0.30 -3.59
C ILE A 157 -11.33 0.27 -4.96
N ALA A 158 -12.65 0.01 -5.01
CA ALA A 158 -13.41 0.01 -6.26
C ALA A 158 -13.37 1.37 -6.98
N GLY A 159 -13.49 2.48 -6.24
CA GLY A 159 -13.35 3.83 -6.78
C GLY A 159 -12.00 4.07 -7.47
N ILE A 160 -10.93 3.53 -6.88
CA ILE A 160 -9.60 3.56 -7.51
C ILE A 160 -9.54 2.65 -8.74
N LEU A 161 -10.06 1.41 -8.65
CA LEU A 161 -10.05 0.45 -9.76
C LEU A 161 -10.80 0.94 -11.00
N ALA A 162 -11.90 1.66 -10.82
CA ALA A 162 -12.70 2.24 -11.91
C ALA A 162 -11.89 3.21 -12.79
N MET A 163 -10.80 3.79 -12.26
CA MET A 163 -9.85 4.61 -13.02
C MET A 163 -8.85 3.77 -13.83
N LYS A 164 -8.81 2.43 -13.65
CA LYS A 164 -7.87 1.48 -14.27
C LYS A 164 -6.40 1.85 -14.01
N PRO A 165 -5.97 1.93 -12.74
CA PRO A 165 -4.59 2.25 -12.37
C PRO A 165 -3.66 1.05 -12.64
N LYS A 166 -2.37 1.32 -12.81
CA LYS A 166 -1.33 0.29 -12.86
C LYS A 166 -0.81 -0.11 -11.47
N CYS A 167 -0.98 0.76 -10.49
CA CYS A 167 -0.51 0.57 -9.13
C CYS A 167 -1.54 1.10 -8.12
N ILE A 168 -1.70 0.38 -7.01
CA ILE A 168 -2.49 0.81 -5.86
C ILE A 168 -1.58 0.88 -4.65
N VAL A 169 -1.54 2.04 -4.01
CA VAL A 169 -0.85 2.28 -2.73
C VAL A 169 -1.90 2.30 -1.63
N LEU A 170 -1.71 1.45 -0.61
CA LEU A 170 -2.57 1.41 0.56
C LEU A 170 -1.79 1.91 1.78
N ASP A 171 -2.22 3.02 2.36
CA ASP A 171 -1.60 3.61 3.56
C ASP A 171 -2.37 3.18 4.81
N GLU A 172 -1.94 2.05 5.41
CA GLU A 172 -2.56 1.43 6.60
C GLU A 172 -4.07 1.16 6.44
N ALA A 173 -4.51 0.86 5.23
CA ALA A 173 -5.91 0.77 4.86
C ALA A 173 -6.70 -0.36 5.57
N THR A 174 -6.02 -1.28 6.24
CA THR A 174 -6.63 -2.40 6.99
C THR A 174 -6.65 -2.19 8.50
N SER A 175 -5.99 -1.13 9.00
CA SER A 175 -5.77 -0.93 10.44
C SER A 175 -7.03 -0.72 11.26
N MET A 176 -8.08 -0.13 10.65
CA MET A 176 -9.36 0.15 11.31
C MET A 176 -10.41 -0.96 11.12
N LEU A 177 -10.03 -2.08 10.48
CA LEU A 177 -10.94 -3.18 10.17
C LEU A 177 -10.91 -4.27 11.24
N ASP A 178 -12.05 -4.90 11.43
CA ASP A 178 -12.13 -6.15 12.17
C ASP A 178 -11.39 -7.29 11.42
N PRO A 179 -11.06 -8.40 12.08
CA PRO A 179 -10.29 -9.48 11.45
C PRO A 179 -10.94 -10.06 10.19
N SER A 180 -12.28 -10.10 10.10
CA SER A 180 -12.99 -10.61 8.91
C SER A 180 -12.85 -9.64 7.74
N GLY A 181 -13.16 -8.35 7.96
CA GLY A 181 -13.04 -7.31 6.94
C GLY A 181 -11.59 -7.17 6.42
N ARG A 182 -10.60 -7.33 7.31
CA ARG A 182 -9.19 -7.35 6.95
C ARG A 182 -8.87 -8.49 5.97
N LYS A 183 -9.29 -9.73 6.29
CA LYS A 183 -9.09 -10.89 5.41
C LYS A 183 -9.74 -10.70 4.04
N GLU A 184 -10.94 -10.12 3.99
CA GLU A 184 -11.64 -9.85 2.73
C GLU A 184 -10.89 -8.83 1.87
N VAL A 185 -10.42 -7.72 2.46
CA VAL A 185 -9.61 -6.72 1.74
C VAL A 185 -8.31 -7.32 1.23
N LEU A 186 -7.57 -8.06 2.07
CA LEU A 186 -6.32 -8.70 1.68
C LEU A 186 -6.51 -9.73 0.55
N LYS A 187 -7.63 -10.47 0.56
CA LYS A 187 -7.98 -11.37 -0.53
C LYS A 187 -8.19 -10.61 -1.83
N VAL A 188 -8.93 -9.49 -1.79
CA VAL A 188 -9.12 -8.61 -2.96
C VAL A 188 -7.78 -8.13 -3.50
N LEU A 189 -6.89 -7.63 -2.65
CA LEU A 189 -5.57 -7.14 -3.09
C LEU A 189 -4.72 -8.22 -3.75
N ARG A 190 -4.76 -9.45 -3.20
CA ARG A 190 -4.08 -10.59 -3.81
C ARG A 190 -4.67 -10.92 -5.18
N ASP A 191 -6.00 -11.00 -5.29
CA ASP A 191 -6.68 -11.29 -6.54
C ASP A 191 -6.36 -10.25 -7.62
N LEU A 192 -6.34 -8.96 -7.27
CA LEU A 192 -5.95 -7.87 -8.16
C LEU A 192 -4.49 -8.00 -8.64
N ASN A 193 -3.57 -8.35 -7.73
CA ASN A 193 -2.17 -8.53 -8.11
C ASN A 193 -1.97 -9.79 -8.99
N GLU A 194 -2.54 -10.92 -8.59
CA GLU A 194 -2.28 -12.22 -9.25
C GLU A 194 -3.04 -12.37 -10.58
N LYS A 195 -4.30 -11.87 -10.65
CA LYS A 195 -5.18 -12.07 -11.81
C LYS A 195 -5.15 -10.89 -12.78
N GLU A 196 -5.03 -9.66 -12.26
CA GLU A 196 -5.10 -8.43 -13.06
C GLU A 196 -3.72 -7.77 -13.24
N ASN A 197 -2.66 -8.35 -12.65
CA ASN A 197 -1.27 -7.85 -12.69
C ASN A 197 -1.12 -6.40 -12.18
N ILE A 198 -2.02 -5.94 -11.30
CA ILE A 198 -1.93 -4.63 -10.68
C ILE A 198 -0.80 -4.64 -9.65
N THR A 199 0.07 -3.64 -9.68
CA THR A 199 1.11 -3.45 -8.67
C THR A 199 0.46 -3.03 -7.36
N ILE A 200 0.84 -3.69 -6.26
CA ILE A 200 0.34 -3.35 -4.92
C ILE A 200 1.50 -2.89 -4.06
N ILE A 201 1.36 -1.71 -3.45
CA ILE A 201 2.27 -1.20 -2.41
C ILE A 201 1.44 -1.07 -1.14
N HIS A 202 1.61 -2.02 -0.22
CA HIS A 202 0.82 -2.15 0.99
C HIS A 202 1.62 -1.71 2.22
N ILE A 203 1.30 -0.55 2.75
CA ILE A 203 1.87 -0.06 4.02
C ILE A 203 1.06 -0.66 5.16
N THR A 204 1.73 -1.39 6.04
CA THR A 204 1.09 -2.03 7.18
C THR A 204 2.05 -2.10 8.38
N HIS A 205 1.47 -2.24 9.56
CA HIS A 205 2.18 -2.60 10.79
C HIS A 205 1.84 -4.02 11.27
N TYR A 206 1.02 -4.76 10.50
CA TYR A 206 0.70 -6.16 10.77
C TYR A 206 1.64 -7.08 9.97
N MET A 207 2.44 -7.86 10.68
CA MET A 207 3.43 -8.74 10.04
C MET A 207 2.76 -9.86 9.24
N GLU A 208 1.59 -10.34 9.68
CA GLU A 208 0.75 -11.32 8.97
C GLU A 208 0.26 -10.81 7.62
N GLU A 209 0.15 -9.50 7.43
CA GLU A 209 -0.16 -8.90 6.12
C GLU A 209 1.09 -8.78 5.26
N ALA A 210 2.22 -8.42 5.87
CA ALA A 210 3.48 -8.24 5.17
C ALA A 210 4.00 -9.56 4.55
N ILE A 211 3.74 -10.71 5.17
CA ILE A 211 4.12 -12.01 4.62
C ILE A 211 3.38 -12.38 3.31
N LEU A 212 2.27 -11.73 3.01
CA LEU A 212 1.53 -11.94 1.76
C LEU A 212 2.24 -11.30 0.55
N ALA A 213 3.10 -10.34 0.79
CA ALA A 213 3.86 -9.65 -0.25
C ALA A 213 5.00 -10.53 -0.79
N LYS A 214 5.44 -10.25 -2.01
CA LYS A 214 6.62 -10.89 -2.62
C LYS A 214 7.92 -10.23 -2.16
N ARG A 215 7.86 -8.98 -1.70
CA ARG A 215 8.98 -8.15 -1.27
C ARG A 215 8.56 -7.26 -0.11
N ILE A 216 9.45 -7.07 0.83
CA ILE A 216 9.25 -6.19 1.98
C ILE A 216 10.32 -5.12 1.97
N LEU A 217 9.91 -3.87 2.09
CA LEU A 217 10.77 -2.73 2.38
C LEU A 217 10.59 -2.36 3.85
N VAL A 218 11.67 -2.40 4.61
CA VAL A 218 11.66 -1.96 6.02
C VAL A 218 12.16 -0.53 6.08
N MET A 219 11.34 0.36 6.59
CA MET A 219 11.67 1.77 6.74
C MET A 219 11.96 2.12 8.21
N ASP A 220 13.08 2.80 8.43
CA ASP A 220 13.42 3.40 9.72
C ASP A 220 14.06 4.77 9.52
N GLU A 221 13.71 5.74 10.38
CA GLU A 221 14.21 7.12 10.36
C GLU A 221 14.28 7.79 8.99
N GLY A 222 13.32 7.48 8.10
CA GLY A 222 13.21 8.06 6.77
C GLY A 222 14.06 7.37 5.69
N LYS A 223 14.66 6.22 5.99
CA LYS A 223 15.45 5.41 5.05
C LYS A 223 14.83 4.03 4.88
N ILE A 224 15.11 3.36 3.75
CA ILE A 224 14.93 1.93 3.60
C ILE A 224 16.17 1.24 4.17
N VAL A 225 15.99 0.52 5.27
CA VAL A 225 17.10 -0.15 5.99
C VAL A 225 17.22 -1.63 5.65
N MET A 226 16.11 -2.26 5.19
CA MET A 226 16.13 -3.62 4.68
C MET A 226 15.21 -3.73 3.45
N ASP A 227 15.59 -4.61 2.53
CA ASP A 227 14.87 -4.90 1.29
C ASP A 227 15.07 -6.38 0.95
N GLY A 228 13.99 -7.13 0.84
CA GLY A 228 14.07 -8.56 0.57
C GLY A 228 12.71 -9.25 0.55
N ASN A 229 12.69 -10.54 0.30
CA ASN A 229 11.47 -11.32 0.42
C ASN A 229 11.10 -11.57 1.91
N PRO A 230 9.84 -11.94 2.23
CA PRO A 230 9.40 -12.11 3.61
C PRO A 230 10.31 -13.06 4.43
N ARG A 231 10.78 -14.17 3.83
CA ARG A 231 11.64 -15.13 4.53
C ARG A 231 13.00 -14.54 4.87
N GLN A 232 13.59 -13.76 3.96
CA GLN A 232 14.87 -13.08 4.20
C GLN A 232 14.74 -11.99 5.27
N ILE A 233 13.64 -11.27 5.31
CA ILE A 233 13.42 -10.21 6.29
C ILE A 233 13.14 -10.82 7.67
N PHE A 234 12.16 -11.70 7.79
CA PHE A 234 11.72 -12.24 9.07
C PHE A 234 12.65 -13.33 9.64
N SER A 235 13.63 -13.85 8.89
CA SER A 235 14.71 -14.65 9.47
C SER A 235 15.67 -13.83 10.36
N LYS A 236 15.67 -12.49 10.20
CA LYS A 236 16.50 -11.56 10.98
C LYS A 236 15.76 -11.02 12.21
N VAL A 237 15.24 -11.94 13.04
CA VAL A 237 14.35 -11.61 14.17
C VAL A 237 14.94 -10.55 15.09
N GLU A 238 16.22 -10.68 15.48
CA GLU A 238 16.87 -9.74 16.39
C GLU A 238 17.04 -8.34 15.76
N GLU A 239 17.39 -8.28 14.46
CA GLU A 239 17.54 -7.01 13.75
C GLU A 239 16.19 -6.28 13.63
N ILE A 240 15.10 -7.00 13.31
CA ILE A 240 13.74 -6.45 13.21
C ILE A 240 13.26 -5.95 14.59
N LYS A 241 13.49 -6.73 15.65
CA LYS A 241 13.16 -6.32 17.03
C LYS A 241 13.97 -5.11 17.49
N ALA A 242 15.24 -5.02 17.11
CA ALA A 242 16.07 -3.86 17.41
C ALA A 242 15.55 -2.57 16.75
N LEU A 243 14.87 -2.68 15.58
CA LEU A 243 14.15 -1.58 14.96
C LEU A 243 12.80 -1.26 15.65
N GLY A 244 12.43 -2.00 16.72
CA GLY A 244 11.16 -1.86 17.44
C GLY A 244 9.94 -2.30 16.62
N LEU A 245 10.14 -3.27 15.73
CA LEU A 245 9.11 -3.93 14.97
C LEU A 245 8.88 -5.35 15.51
N ASP A 246 7.66 -5.86 15.32
CA ASP A 246 7.37 -7.25 15.58
C ASP A 246 7.77 -8.15 14.39
N VAL A 247 7.79 -9.44 14.64
CA VAL A 247 7.91 -10.49 13.61
C VAL A 247 6.66 -11.38 13.66
N PRO A 248 6.35 -12.16 12.60
CA PRO A 248 5.28 -13.14 12.66
C PRO A 248 5.46 -14.05 13.88
N GLN A 249 4.39 -14.30 14.66
CA GLN A 249 4.46 -15.07 15.91
C GLN A 249 5.10 -16.45 15.73
N VAL A 250 4.85 -17.07 14.59
CA VAL A 250 5.45 -18.37 14.25
C VAL A 250 6.96 -18.24 14.03
N ALA A 251 7.41 -17.20 13.32
CA ALA A 251 8.84 -16.95 13.12
C ALA A 251 9.57 -16.72 14.45
N GLU A 252 8.93 -15.98 15.37
CA GLU A 252 9.44 -15.76 16.72
C GLU A 252 9.56 -17.06 17.50
N LEU A 253 8.50 -17.87 17.52
CA LEU A 253 8.49 -19.17 18.19
C LEU A 253 9.62 -20.07 17.70
N PHE A 254 9.79 -20.21 16.39
CA PHE A 254 10.84 -21.05 15.82
C PHE A 254 12.25 -20.50 16.11
N HIS A 255 12.39 -19.18 16.15
CA HIS A 255 13.65 -18.54 16.56
C HIS A 255 14.01 -18.87 18.02
N GLU A 256 13.06 -18.80 18.96
CA GLU A 256 13.30 -19.13 20.38
C GLU A 256 13.56 -20.62 20.57
N LEU A 257 12.80 -21.52 19.92
CA LEU A 257 13.08 -22.95 19.97
C LEU A 257 14.49 -23.29 19.50
N LYS A 258 14.98 -22.60 18.46
CA LYS A 258 16.35 -22.78 17.98
C LYS A 258 17.39 -22.30 18.98
N LYS A 259 17.15 -21.20 19.69
CA LYS A 259 18.00 -20.72 20.78
C LYS A 259 18.09 -21.75 21.94
N ASP A 260 16.97 -22.41 22.22
CA ASP A 260 16.88 -23.46 23.25
C ASP A 260 17.50 -24.80 22.80
N GLY A 261 18.08 -24.85 21.58
CA GLY A 261 18.82 -26.02 21.07
C GLY A 261 17.94 -27.04 20.34
N TYR A 262 16.67 -26.75 20.08
CA TYR A 262 15.84 -27.64 19.25
C TYR A 262 16.23 -27.54 17.76
N ASN A 263 16.26 -28.71 17.11
CA ASN A 263 16.50 -28.77 15.68
C ASN A 263 15.18 -28.55 14.92
N VAL A 264 14.87 -27.29 14.65
CA VAL A 264 13.65 -26.85 13.96
C VAL A 264 13.98 -26.23 12.60
N PRO A 265 13.06 -26.29 11.61
CA PRO A 265 13.25 -25.66 10.30
C PRO A 265 13.46 -24.14 10.42
N ASP A 266 14.28 -23.61 9.53
CA ASP A 266 14.42 -22.16 9.36
C ASP A 266 13.29 -21.60 8.46
N ASN A 267 13.00 -20.33 8.63
CA ASN A 267 12.14 -19.56 7.73
C ASN A 267 10.66 -19.96 7.69
N ILE A 268 10.13 -20.49 8.78
CA ILE A 268 8.70 -20.74 8.96
C ILE A 268 8.02 -19.41 9.29
N LEU A 269 6.99 -19.05 8.51
CA LEU A 269 6.29 -17.78 8.64
C LEU A 269 4.81 -17.93 9.02
N THR A 270 4.19 -19.06 8.73
CA THR A 270 2.76 -19.29 8.98
C THR A 270 2.52 -20.53 9.85
N VAL A 271 1.34 -20.58 10.48
CA VAL A 271 0.92 -21.73 11.29
C VAL A 271 0.80 -22.98 10.43
N GLU A 272 0.30 -22.82 9.21
CA GLU A 272 0.14 -23.94 8.25
C GLU A 272 1.49 -24.57 7.91
N GLU A 273 2.55 -23.77 7.76
CA GLU A 273 3.91 -24.27 7.55
C GLU A 273 4.48 -24.96 8.80
N ALA A 274 4.12 -24.49 9.99
CA ALA A 274 4.62 -25.04 11.25
C ALA A 274 4.03 -26.41 11.59
N VAL A 275 2.85 -26.76 11.05
CA VAL A 275 2.13 -28.02 11.33
C VAL A 275 2.52 -29.11 10.32
N GLN A 276 3.17 -28.79 9.22
CA GLN A 276 3.68 -29.75 8.22
C GLN A 276 5.04 -30.32 8.63
#